data_7832fe217375d61d19b5df81ba9ebe45
#
_entry.id   7832fe217375d61d19b5df81ba9ebe45
#
_cell.length_a   1.000
_cell.length_b   1.000
_cell.length_c   1.000
_cell.angle_alpha   90.00
_cell.angle_beta   90.00
_cell.angle_gamma   90.00
#
_symmetry.space_group_name_H-M   'P 1'
#
loop_
_entity.id
_entity.type
_entity.pdbx_description
1 polymer ?
#
loop_
_entity_poly.entity_id
_entity_poly.type
_entity_poly.pdbx_seq_one_letter_code
_entity_poly.pdbx_strand_id
1 'polypeptide(L)' 'MTELKFEEALARXEEIVRSLEQGEXGLDESLVLFEEGVKLARFCNNKLDQAEAKIEVMLDAGQIETFEVKD' A
#
# COMPACT_ATOMS: atom_id res chain seq x y z
N MET A 1 6.70 -10.50 -17.45
CA MET A 1 6.28 -9.34 -16.73
C MET A 1 6.24 -9.58 -15.23
N THR A 2 6.75 -8.70 -14.47
CA THR A 2 6.89 -8.90 -13.06
C THR A 2 5.75 -8.25 -12.29
N GLU A 3 5.18 -8.99 -11.41
CA GLU A 3 4.18 -8.43 -10.52
C GLU A 3 4.82 -7.60 -9.44
N LEU A 4 4.23 -6.46 -9.16
CA LEU A 4 4.68 -5.65 -8.06
C LEU A 4 4.22 -6.27 -6.75
N LYS A 5 5.14 -6.45 -5.85
CA LYS A 5 4.79 -7.01 -4.56
C LYS A 5 4.39 -5.91 -3.60
N PHE A 6 3.53 -6.29 -2.65
CA PHE A 6 3.04 -5.32 -1.69
C PHE A 6 4.18 -4.60 -0.99
N GLU A 7 5.18 -5.34 -0.57
CA GLU A 7 6.29 -4.74 0.15
C GLU A 7 7.06 -3.76 -0.71
N GLU A 8 7.22 -4.11 -1.98
CA GLU A 8 7.92 -3.21 -2.90
C GLU A 8 7.11 -1.95 -3.13
N ALA A 9 5.79 -2.10 -3.27
CA ALA A 9 4.94 -0.96 -3.48
C ALA A 9 4.96 -0.04 -2.26
N LEU A 10 4.92 -0.62 -1.08
CA LEU A 10 4.96 0.16 0.13
C LEU A 10 6.27 0.91 0.27
N ALA A 11 7.37 0.24 -0.03
CA ALA A 11 8.68 0.89 0.04
C ALA A 11 8.77 2.05 -0.92
N ARG A 12 8.19 1.91 -2.10
CA ARG A 12 8.20 3.01 -3.05
C ARG A 12 7.35 4.18 -2.57
N UNK A 13 6.35 3.92 -1.99
CA UNK A 13 5.60 4.78 -1.52
C UNK A 13 6.19 5.56 -0.62
N GLU A 14 6.86 4.95 0.34
CA GLU A 14 7.56 5.70 1.36
C GLU A 14 8.65 6.59 0.79
N GLU A 15 9.31 6.08 -0.21
CA GLU A 15 10.35 6.86 -0.88
C GLU A 15 9.75 8.12 -1.50
N ILE A 16 8.60 7.98 -2.13
CA ILE A 16 7.93 9.12 -2.75
C ILE A 16 7.55 10.15 -1.70
N VAL A 17 6.99 9.69 -0.59
CA VAL A 17 6.61 10.61 0.46
C VAL A 17 7.82 11.38 0.98
N ARG A 18 8.93 10.68 1.16
CA ARG A 18 10.13 11.35 1.61
C ARG A 18 10.57 12.42 0.61
N SER A 19 10.53 12.09 -0.66
CA SER A 19 10.92 13.06 -1.68
C SER A 19 10.01 14.27 -1.66
N LEU A 20 8.72 14.05 -1.51
CA LEU A 20 7.78 15.18 -1.47
C LEU A 20 7.98 16.01 -0.22
N GLU A 21 8.27 15.37 0.89
CA GLU A 21 8.46 16.11 2.13
C GLU A 21 9.72 16.98 2.09
N GLN A 22 10.74 16.51 1.41
CA GLN A 22 11.96 17.28 1.29
C GLN A 22 11.78 18.52 0.43
N GLY A 23 10.79 18.51 -0.44
CA GLY A 23 10.47 19.68 -1.21
C GLY A 23 11.51 20.06 -2.24
N GLU A 24 12.26 19.11 -2.71
CA GLU A 24 13.31 19.42 -3.70
C GLU A 24 12.83 19.31 -5.12
N UNK A 25 11.77 18.68 -5.35
CA UNK A 25 11.40 18.49 -6.57
C UNK A 25 10.71 19.64 -7.02
N GLY A 26 10.79 19.90 -8.17
CA GLY A 26 9.99 20.91 -8.80
C GLY A 26 8.53 20.57 -8.79
N LEU A 27 7.72 21.49 -9.15
CA LEU A 27 6.28 21.26 -9.14
C LEU A 27 5.91 20.13 -10.09
N ASP A 28 6.44 20.15 -11.29
CA ASP A 28 6.10 19.12 -12.26
C ASP A 28 6.53 17.74 -11.77
N GLU A 29 7.73 17.67 -11.23
CA GLU A 29 8.21 16.41 -10.70
C GLU A 29 7.38 15.96 -9.52
N SER A 30 7.00 16.89 -8.66
CA SER A 30 6.18 16.56 -7.52
C SER A 30 4.84 15.98 -7.95
N LEU A 31 4.25 16.53 -8.99
CA LEU A 31 3.00 16.01 -9.49
C LEU A 31 3.15 14.59 -10.02
N VAL A 32 4.24 14.34 -10.74
CA VAL A 32 4.48 13.00 -11.25
C VAL A 32 4.65 12.02 -10.10
N LEU A 33 5.41 12.41 -9.10
CA LEU A 33 5.58 11.55 -7.94
C LEU A 33 4.28 11.32 -7.21
N PHE A 34 3.48 12.37 -7.08
CA PHE A 34 2.21 12.23 -6.40
C PHE A 34 1.31 11.26 -7.14
N GLU A 35 1.27 11.37 -8.46
CA GLU A 35 0.45 10.44 -9.25
C GLU A 35 0.91 9.00 -9.06
N GLU A 36 2.21 8.79 -9.07
CA GLU A 36 2.74 7.47 -8.84
C GLU A 36 2.36 6.98 -7.45
N GLY A 37 2.44 7.85 -6.47
CA GLY A 37 2.07 7.49 -5.11
C GLY A 37 0.63 7.09 -4.99
N VAL A 38 -0.25 7.78 -5.70
CA VAL A 38 -1.67 7.44 -5.66
C VAL A 38 -1.90 6.05 -6.23
N LYS A 39 -1.24 5.74 -7.34
CA LYS A 39 -1.38 4.42 -7.93
C LYS A 39 -0.88 3.34 -6.99
N LEU A 40 0.24 3.60 -6.34
CA LEU A 40 0.78 2.63 -5.40
C LEU A 40 -0.13 2.46 -4.21
N ALA A 41 -0.71 3.56 -3.73
CA ALA A 41 -1.62 3.48 -2.59
C ALA A 41 -2.84 2.65 -2.94
N ARG A 42 -3.36 2.81 -4.15
CA ARG A 42 -4.49 2.00 -4.57
C ARG A 42 -4.13 0.53 -4.64
N PHE A 43 -2.94 0.24 -5.16
CA PHE A 43 -2.49 -1.14 -5.20
C PHE A 43 -2.40 -1.73 -3.80
N CYS A 44 -1.85 -0.98 -2.87
CA CYS A 44 -1.72 -1.47 -1.51
C CYS A 44 -3.09 -1.64 -0.85
N ASN A 45 -3.99 -0.71 -1.08
CA ASN A 45 -5.33 -0.83 -0.51
C ASN A 45 -6.05 -2.05 -1.07
N ASN A 46 -5.88 -2.32 -2.34
CA ASN A 46 -6.49 -3.51 -2.92
C ASN A 46 -5.96 -4.77 -2.28
N LYS A 47 -4.66 -4.80 -2.02
CA LYS A 47 -4.08 -5.97 -1.36
C LYS A 47 -4.62 -6.13 0.05
N LEU A 48 -4.76 -5.01 0.76
CA LEU A 48 -5.30 -5.08 2.10
C LEU A 48 -6.76 -5.51 2.09
N ASP A 49 -7.52 -5.03 1.13
CA ASP A 49 -8.92 -5.44 1.02
C ASP A 49 -9.02 -6.94 0.77
N GLN A 50 -8.15 -7.47 -0.07
CA GLN A 50 -8.15 -8.90 -0.32
C GLN A 50 -7.80 -9.68 0.94
N ALA A 51 -6.86 -9.18 1.71
CA ALA A 51 -6.48 -9.86 2.94
C ALA A 51 -7.63 -9.83 3.94
N GLU A 52 -8.32 -8.70 4.02
CA GLU A 52 -9.45 -8.60 4.92
C GLU A 52 -10.56 -9.59 4.54
N ALA A 53 -10.80 -9.72 3.26
CA ALA A 53 -11.81 -10.66 2.80
C ALA A 53 -11.44 -12.08 3.18
N LYS A 54 -10.17 -12.44 3.04
CA LYS A 54 -9.74 -13.75 3.42
C LYS A 54 -9.91 -14.00 4.91
N ILE A 55 -9.57 -13.00 5.70
CA ILE A 55 -9.70 -13.14 7.14
C ILE A 55 -11.17 -13.31 7.54
N GLU A 56 -12.06 -12.57 6.90
CA GLU A 56 -13.47 -12.71 7.18
C GLU A 56 -13.97 -14.12 6.88
N VAL A 57 -13.51 -14.67 5.77
CA VAL A 57 -13.90 -16.04 5.43
C VAL A 57 -13.40 -17.02 6.47
N MET A 58 -12.18 -16.83 6.92
CA MET A 58 -11.64 -17.71 7.95
C MET A 58 -12.41 -17.60 9.25
N LEU A 59 -12.80 -16.38 9.61
CA LEU A 59 -13.59 -16.19 10.83
C LEU A 59 -14.94 -16.84 10.71
N ASP A 60 -15.57 -16.73 9.55
CA ASP A 60 -16.85 -17.38 9.32
C ASP A 60 -16.72 -18.89 9.46
N ALA A 61 -15.60 -19.41 9.04
CA ALA A 61 -15.37 -20.84 9.14
C ALA A 61 -14.98 -21.26 10.56
N GLY A 62 -14.79 -20.31 11.44
CA GLY A 62 -14.44 -20.63 12.80
C GLY A 62 -13.01 -21.08 12.99
N GLN A 63 -12.15 -20.73 12.08
CA GLN A 63 -10.78 -21.19 12.14
C GLN A 63 -9.84 -20.21 12.81
N ILE A 64 -10.26 -18.99 12.94
CA ILE A 64 -9.42 -17.98 13.56
C ILE A 64 -10.14 -17.45 14.76
N GLU A 65 -9.49 -17.54 15.88
CA GLU A 65 -10.10 -17.07 17.11
C GLU A 65 -9.73 -15.64 17.40
N THR A 66 -8.49 -15.32 17.20
CA THR A 66 -8.04 -13.98 17.52
C THR A 66 -7.07 -13.53 16.48
N PHE A 67 -7.28 -12.34 16.02
CA PHE A 67 -6.37 -11.76 15.08
C PHE A 67 -6.23 -10.28 15.39
N GLU A 68 -5.04 -9.86 15.67
CA GLU A 68 -4.76 -8.47 15.97
C GLU A 68 -3.83 -7.89 14.95
N VAL A 69 -4.18 -6.73 14.47
CA VAL A 69 -3.29 -5.97 13.62
C VAL A 69 -2.68 -4.86 14.46
N LYS A 70 -1.39 -4.87 14.54
CA LYS A 70 -0.69 -3.86 15.31
C LYS A 70 -0.14 -2.79 14.41
N ASP A 71 -0.34 -1.59 14.81
CA ASP A 71 0.14 -0.44 14.03
C ASP A 71 1.54 -0.04 14.39
#